data_38604dd7039b53445f4857077d3dc881
#
_entry.id   38604dd7039b53445f4857077d3dc881
#
_cell.length_a   1.000
_cell.length_b   1.000
_cell.length_c   1.000
_cell.angle_alpha   90.00
_cell.angle_beta   90.00
_cell.angle_gamma   90.00
#
_symmetry.space_group_name_H-M   'P 1'
#
loop_
_entity.id
_entity.type
_entity.pdbx_description
1 polymer ?
#
loop_
_entity_poly.entity_id
_entity_poly.type
_entity_poly.pdbx_seq_one_letter_code
_entity_poly.pdbx_strand_id
1 'polypeptide(L)'
;EAIFHYCYAVLHDPIYREKYALNLKREFPRIPFYPDFWQWAAWGEALMNLHIGYEAVAPFALARRDVPDEKARAAGLAPKAMLRADASLGTISLDSETTLSGVPPEAWTYKLGNRSALEWILDQYKEKKLKDPTIREKFDTYRFKDYKEKVVDLLMRVTTVSVETVAITEAMKAEKR
;
A
#
# COMPACT_ATOMS: atom_id res chain seq x y z
N GLU A 1 1.98 1.60 26.98
CA GLU A 1 2.32 1.80 25.54
C GLU A 1 3.34 0.77 25.06
N ALA A 2 4.52 0.59 25.72
CA ALA A 2 5.56 -0.34 25.26
C ALA A 2 5.08 -1.79 25.05
N ILE A 3 4.20 -2.32 25.90
CA ILE A 3 3.61 -3.65 25.73
C ILE A 3 2.77 -3.72 24.45
N PHE A 4 2.03 -2.68 24.16
CA PHE A 4 1.22 -2.61 22.92
C PHE A 4 2.11 -2.58 21.67
N HIS A 5 3.17 -1.75 21.69
CA HIS A 5 4.16 -1.70 20.61
C HIS A 5 4.85 -3.05 20.43
N TYR A 6 5.25 -3.71 21.52
CA TYR A 6 5.82 -5.06 21.47
C TYR A 6 4.88 -6.06 20.76
N CYS A 7 3.62 -6.11 21.18
CA CYS A 7 2.62 -6.97 20.54
C CYS A 7 2.47 -6.66 19.05
N TYR A 8 2.46 -5.37 18.71
CA TYR A 8 2.36 -4.92 17.32
C TYR A 8 3.55 -5.40 16.47
N ALA A 9 4.78 -5.32 17.01
CA ALA A 9 5.97 -5.84 16.35
C ALA A 9 5.91 -7.36 16.14
N VAL A 10 5.57 -8.12 17.18
CA VAL A 10 5.46 -9.59 17.09
C VAL A 10 4.45 -10.01 16.02
N LEU A 11 3.32 -9.31 15.91
CA LEU A 11 2.31 -9.57 14.88
C LEU A 11 2.77 -9.21 13.46
N HIS A 12 3.84 -8.43 13.32
CA HIS A 12 4.48 -8.11 12.05
C HIS A 12 5.74 -8.95 11.78
N ASP A 13 6.23 -9.71 12.77
CA ASP A 13 7.38 -10.60 12.59
C ASP A 13 7.11 -11.65 11.51
N PRO A 14 7.87 -11.67 10.40
CA PRO A 14 7.64 -12.60 9.30
C PRO A 14 7.76 -14.06 9.74
N ILE A 15 8.70 -14.38 10.65
CA ILE A 15 8.93 -15.74 11.13
C ILE A 15 7.77 -16.21 12.02
N TYR A 16 7.27 -15.33 12.91
CA TYR A 16 6.08 -15.63 13.71
C TYR A 16 4.85 -15.87 12.83
N ARG A 17 4.62 -15.01 11.86
CA ARG A 17 3.47 -15.10 10.94
C ARG A 17 3.51 -16.36 10.08
N GLU A 18 4.68 -16.75 9.59
CA GLU A 18 4.85 -17.97 8.82
C GLU A 18 4.59 -19.20 9.69
N LYS A 19 5.26 -19.28 10.85
CA LYS A 19 5.15 -20.42 11.79
C LYS A 19 3.73 -20.65 12.26
N TYR A 20 2.97 -19.60 12.54
CA TYR A 20 1.63 -19.67 13.12
C TYR A 20 0.51 -19.27 12.13
N ALA A 21 0.77 -19.33 10.83
CA ALA A 21 -0.16 -18.88 9.79
C ALA A 21 -1.56 -19.51 9.89
N LEU A 22 -1.67 -20.80 10.24
CA LEU A 22 -2.95 -21.49 10.41
C LEU A 22 -3.67 -21.08 11.70
N ASN A 23 -2.92 -20.90 12.77
CA ASN A 23 -3.47 -20.49 14.07
C ASN A 23 -4.03 -19.06 14.00
N LEU A 24 -3.30 -18.15 13.38
CA LEU A 24 -3.69 -16.76 13.21
C LEU A 24 -4.98 -16.57 12.36
N LYS A 25 -5.37 -17.58 11.59
CA LYS A 25 -6.65 -17.59 10.86
C LYS A 25 -7.84 -18.06 11.69
N ARG A 26 -7.61 -18.73 12.80
CA ARG A 26 -8.65 -19.46 13.56
C ARG A 26 -8.78 -19.00 15.00
N GLU A 27 -7.71 -18.47 15.58
CA GLU A 27 -7.61 -18.18 17.01
C GLU A 27 -7.01 -16.80 17.23
N PHE A 28 -7.21 -16.27 18.45
CA PHE A 28 -6.47 -15.08 18.88
C PHE A 28 -4.97 -15.37 18.96
N PRO A 29 -4.11 -14.42 18.55
CA PRO A 29 -2.67 -14.62 18.61
C PRO A 29 -2.18 -14.79 20.05
N ARG A 30 -1.29 -15.76 20.25
CA ARG A 30 -0.56 -15.93 21.50
C ARG A 30 0.80 -15.29 21.35
N ILE A 31 1.02 -14.18 22.04
CA ILE A 31 2.23 -13.39 21.93
C ILE A 31 3.37 -14.04 22.74
N PRO A 32 4.46 -14.49 22.11
CA PRO A 32 5.63 -15.03 22.81
C PRO A 32 6.40 -13.93 23.52
N PHE A 33 7.25 -14.31 24.47
CA PHE A 33 8.20 -13.42 25.13
C PHE A 33 9.57 -13.58 24.49
N TYR A 34 9.98 -12.61 23.68
CA TYR A 34 11.29 -12.58 23.06
C TYR A 34 12.34 -11.96 23.98
N PRO A 35 13.62 -12.34 23.88
CA PRO A 35 14.65 -11.90 24.83
C PRO A 35 14.82 -10.38 24.90
N ASP A 36 14.80 -9.67 23.78
CA ASP A 36 14.96 -8.21 23.75
C ASP A 36 13.61 -7.50 23.61
N PHE A 37 12.89 -7.40 24.73
CA PHE A 37 11.60 -6.71 24.77
C PHE A 37 11.66 -5.27 24.25
N TRP A 38 12.70 -4.52 24.60
CA TRP A 38 12.76 -3.10 24.25
C TRP A 38 13.06 -2.87 22.77
N GLN A 39 13.91 -3.72 22.17
CA GLN A 39 14.15 -3.66 20.73
C GLN A 39 12.87 -3.97 19.95
N TRP A 40 12.12 -5.01 20.36
CA TRP A 40 10.84 -5.34 19.73
C TRP A 40 9.79 -4.24 19.93
N ALA A 41 9.72 -3.63 21.12
CA ALA A 41 8.83 -2.49 21.37
C ALA A 41 9.18 -1.28 20.49
N ALA A 42 10.45 -0.98 20.30
CA ALA A 42 10.91 0.10 19.42
C ALA A 42 10.52 -0.13 17.95
N TRP A 43 10.67 -1.35 17.44
CA TRP A 43 10.20 -1.69 16.11
C TRP A 43 8.68 -1.57 15.97
N GLY A 44 7.94 -1.99 16.99
CA GLY A 44 6.48 -1.85 16.99
C GLY A 44 6.02 -0.41 17.00
N GLU A 45 6.69 0.46 17.73
CA GLU A 45 6.43 1.90 17.72
C GLU A 45 6.71 2.49 16.34
N ALA A 46 7.86 2.16 15.74
CA ALA A 46 8.23 2.63 14.41
C ALA A 46 7.21 2.18 13.34
N LEU A 47 6.84 0.89 13.34
CA LEU A 47 5.81 0.36 12.43
C LEU A 47 4.46 1.05 12.63
N MET A 48 4.04 1.25 13.88
CA MET A 48 2.76 1.88 14.17
C MET A 48 2.73 3.34 13.71
N ASN A 49 3.81 4.08 13.93
CA ASN A 49 3.93 5.46 13.45
C ASN A 49 3.85 5.55 11.92
N LEU A 50 4.50 4.62 11.20
CA LEU A 50 4.39 4.54 9.74
C LEU A 50 2.95 4.22 9.29
N HIS A 51 2.30 3.26 9.92
CA HIS A 51 0.99 2.77 9.48
C HIS A 51 -0.15 3.72 9.85
N ILE A 52 -0.09 4.40 10.98
CA ILE A 52 -1.09 5.41 11.38
C ILE A 52 -0.82 6.72 10.66
N GLY A 53 0.45 7.12 10.56
CA GLY A 53 0.87 8.40 9.97
C GLY A 53 1.11 8.36 8.47
N TYR A 54 0.64 7.36 7.73
CA TYR A 54 0.95 7.14 6.32
C TYR A 54 0.66 8.35 5.41
N GLU A 55 -0.30 9.18 5.76
CA GLU A 55 -0.63 10.41 5.02
C GLU A 55 0.36 11.58 5.29
N ALA A 56 1.19 11.45 6.32
CA ALA A 56 2.13 12.50 6.74
C ALA A 56 3.60 12.15 6.45
N VAL A 57 3.92 10.89 6.06
CA VAL A 57 5.29 10.50 5.70
C VAL A 57 5.76 11.23 4.46
N ALA A 58 7.07 11.43 4.31
CA ALA A 58 7.65 12.01 3.11
C ALA A 58 7.33 11.13 1.87
N PRO A 59 6.86 11.70 0.75
CA PRO A 59 6.59 10.93 -0.45
C PRO A 59 7.87 10.34 -1.02
N PHE A 60 7.81 9.10 -1.49
CA PHE A 60 8.91 8.45 -2.20
C PHE A 60 9.14 9.11 -3.56
N ALA A 61 10.39 9.27 -3.95
CA ALA A 61 10.75 9.95 -5.19
C ALA A 61 10.49 9.06 -6.43
N LEU A 62 9.21 8.80 -6.75
CA LEU A 62 8.82 8.14 -8.00
C LEU A 62 8.94 9.12 -9.17
N ALA A 63 9.43 8.65 -10.30
CA ALA A 63 9.45 9.43 -11.53
C ALA A 63 8.05 9.43 -12.16
N ARG A 64 7.48 10.62 -12.35
CA ARG A 64 6.21 10.81 -13.06
C ARG A 64 6.48 11.16 -14.52
N ARG A 65 5.77 10.50 -15.41
CA ARG A 65 5.76 10.78 -16.83
C ARG A 65 4.32 11.01 -17.28
N ASP A 66 4.09 12.19 -17.89
CA ASP A 66 2.83 12.55 -18.51
C ASP A 66 3.03 12.62 -20.04
N VAL A 67 2.25 11.86 -20.80
CA VAL A 67 2.24 11.85 -22.26
C VAL A 67 0.81 12.08 -22.73
N PRO A 68 0.54 13.17 -23.47
CA PRO A 68 -0.80 13.50 -23.92
C PRO A 68 -1.48 12.37 -24.67
N ASP A 69 -2.73 12.05 -24.30
CA ASP A 69 -3.60 11.18 -25.08
C ASP A 69 -4.31 12.02 -26.18
N GLU A 70 -3.63 12.18 -27.30
CA GLU A 70 -4.11 13.00 -28.41
C GLU A 70 -5.48 12.56 -28.94
N LYS A 71 -5.79 11.24 -28.84
CA LYS A 71 -7.09 10.71 -29.25
C LYS A 71 -8.23 11.14 -28.30
N ALA A 72 -7.98 11.06 -27.01
CA ALA A 72 -8.93 11.51 -26.00
C ALA A 72 -9.14 13.03 -26.10
N ARG A 73 -8.06 13.78 -26.25
CA ARG A 73 -8.10 15.25 -26.41
C ARG A 73 -8.85 15.70 -27.65
N ALA A 74 -8.59 15.08 -28.79
CA ALA A 74 -9.31 15.37 -30.04
C ALA A 74 -10.80 15.06 -29.93
N ALA A 75 -11.19 14.07 -29.13
CA ALA A 75 -12.58 13.71 -28.87
C ALA A 75 -13.23 14.53 -27.73
N GLY A 76 -12.50 15.46 -27.10
CA GLY A 76 -12.98 16.23 -25.94
C GLY A 76 -13.20 15.37 -24.68
N LEU A 77 -12.56 14.20 -24.61
CA LEU A 77 -12.69 13.24 -23.51
C LEU A 77 -11.54 13.37 -22.52
N ALA A 78 -11.82 13.05 -21.26
CA ALA A 78 -10.77 12.90 -20.26
C ALA A 78 -9.92 11.65 -20.53
N PRO A 79 -8.63 11.64 -20.08
CA PRO A 79 -7.79 10.44 -20.14
C PRO A 79 -8.47 9.25 -19.50
N LYS A 80 -8.35 8.08 -20.14
CA LYS A 80 -8.99 6.84 -19.67
C LYS A 80 -8.28 6.34 -18.41
N ALA A 81 -9.01 6.24 -17.29
CA ALA A 81 -8.50 5.65 -16.06
C ALA A 81 -8.07 4.19 -16.28
N MET A 82 -6.86 3.85 -15.84
CA MET A 82 -6.27 2.50 -15.98
C MET A 82 -6.03 1.85 -14.63
N LEU A 83 -5.38 2.53 -13.70
CA LEU A 83 -5.07 2.11 -12.32
C LEU A 83 -4.48 0.69 -12.28
N ARG A 84 -3.36 0.51 -12.96
CA ARG A 84 -2.67 -0.78 -13.11
C ARG A 84 -1.24 -0.69 -12.58
N ALA A 85 -0.83 -1.71 -11.85
CA ALA A 85 0.55 -1.89 -11.42
C ALA A 85 1.24 -2.97 -12.27
N ASP A 86 2.53 -2.76 -12.54
CA ASP A 86 3.44 -3.77 -13.05
C ASP A 86 4.65 -3.84 -12.12
N ALA A 87 4.63 -4.84 -11.23
CA ALA A 87 5.69 -5.04 -10.25
C ALA A 87 7.02 -5.45 -10.89
N SER A 88 7.00 -6.09 -12.06
CA SER A 88 8.20 -6.51 -12.76
C SER A 88 8.97 -5.34 -13.37
N LEU A 89 8.24 -4.32 -13.79
CA LEU A 89 8.79 -3.07 -14.34
C LEU A 89 8.91 -1.96 -13.30
N GLY A 90 8.38 -2.15 -12.09
CA GLY A 90 8.33 -1.12 -11.07
C GLY A 90 7.50 0.11 -11.48
N THR A 91 6.39 -0.11 -12.22
CA THR A 91 5.59 0.97 -12.79
C THR A 91 4.13 0.90 -12.37
N ILE A 92 3.48 2.06 -12.34
CA ILE A 92 2.05 2.23 -12.07
C ILE A 92 1.46 3.13 -13.15
N SER A 93 0.56 2.59 -13.97
CA SER A 93 -0.21 3.35 -14.95
C SER A 93 -1.52 3.83 -14.33
N LEU A 94 -1.68 5.13 -14.17
CA LEU A 94 -2.85 5.75 -13.55
C LEU A 94 -3.99 5.91 -14.56
N ASP A 95 -3.67 6.48 -15.70
CA ASP A 95 -4.57 6.66 -16.83
C ASP A 95 -3.79 6.55 -18.15
N SER A 96 -4.44 6.87 -19.30
CA SER A 96 -3.80 6.80 -20.60
C SER A 96 -2.70 7.85 -20.83
N GLU A 97 -2.55 8.84 -19.94
CA GLU A 97 -1.52 9.87 -20.02
C GLU A 97 -0.42 9.71 -18.98
N THR A 98 -0.73 9.25 -17.76
CA THR A 98 0.17 9.33 -16.61
C THR A 98 0.66 7.96 -16.13
N THR A 99 1.96 7.84 -16.05
CA THR A 99 2.66 6.67 -15.49
C THR A 99 3.66 7.12 -14.43
N LEU A 100 3.67 6.42 -13.29
CA LEU A 100 4.72 6.50 -12.28
C LEU A 100 5.70 5.36 -12.48
N SER A 101 7.00 5.60 -12.27
CA SER A 101 8.05 4.59 -12.36
C SER A 101 9.08 4.74 -11.25
N GLY A 102 9.91 3.70 -11.06
CA GLY A 102 10.89 3.67 -10.00
C GLY A 102 10.35 3.13 -8.67
N VAL A 103 9.24 2.39 -8.69
CA VAL A 103 8.76 1.68 -7.50
C VAL A 103 9.71 0.53 -7.19
N PRO A 104 10.38 0.54 -6.03
CA PRO A 104 11.35 -0.49 -5.70
C PRO A 104 10.68 -1.85 -5.43
N PRO A 105 11.37 -2.97 -5.71
CA PRO A 105 10.80 -4.32 -5.55
C PRO A 105 10.24 -4.60 -4.15
N GLU A 106 10.88 -4.05 -3.11
CA GLU A 106 10.48 -4.20 -1.71
C GLU A 106 9.06 -3.68 -1.46
N ALA A 107 8.67 -2.58 -2.12
CA ALA A 107 7.34 -1.99 -1.94
C ALA A 107 6.20 -2.95 -2.33
N TRP A 108 6.46 -3.90 -3.24
CA TRP A 108 5.47 -4.89 -3.65
C TRP A 108 5.36 -6.08 -2.68
N THR A 109 6.35 -6.25 -1.81
CA THR A 109 6.36 -7.35 -0.83
C THR A 109 5.56 -7.04 0.43
N TYR A 110 5.32 -5.75 0.73
CA TYR A 110 4.41 -5.35 1.81
C TYR A 110 2.96 -5.58 1.39
N LYS A 111 2.36 -6.63 1.95
CA LYS A 111 1.01 -7.08 1.57
C LYS A 111 -0.03 -6.84 2.66
N LEU A 112 -1.18 -6.33 2.23
CA LEU A 112 -2.42 -6.26 3.00
C LEU A 112 -3.35 -7.38 2.49
N GLY A 113 -3.33 -8.53 3.16
CA GLY A 113 -3.96 -9.75 2.67
C GLY A 113 -3.17 -10.36 1.50
N ASN A 114 -3.78 -10.49 0.34
CA ASN A 114 -3.19 -11.09 -0.86
C ASN A 114 -2.62 -10.08 -1.87
N ARG A 115 -2.75 -8.78 -1.61
CA ARG A 115 -2.30 -7.70 -2.49
C ARG A 115 -1.27 -6.84 -1.79
N SER A 116 -0.36 -6.22 -2.55
CA SER A 116 0.49 -5.15 -2.02
C SER A 116 -0.35 -3.93 -1.62
N ALA A 117 0.17 -3.11 -0.71
CA ALA A 117 -0.51 -1.88 -0.29
C ALA A 117 -0.80 -0.95 -1.48
N LEU A 118 0.11 -0.89 -2.47
CA LEU A 118 -0.05 -0.10 -3.69
C LEU A 118 -1.20 -0.64 -4.55
N GLU A 119 -1.26 -1.94 -4.80
CA GLU A 119 -2.36 -2.56 -5.56
C GLU A 119 -3.71 -2.38 -4.85
N TRP A 120 -3.71 -2.39 -3.52
CA TRP A 120 -4.92 -2.14 -2.74
C TRP A 120 -5.45 -0.72 -2.97
N ILE A 121 -4.58 0.31 -2.94
CA ILE A 121 -4.96 1.69 -3.26
C ILE A 121 -5.55 1.77 -4.67
N LEU A 122 -4.85 1.22 -5.66
CA LEU A 122 -5.30 1.26 -7.05
C LEU A 122 -6.71 0.65 -7.20
N ASP A 123 -6.99 -0.46 -6.52
CA ASP A 123 -8.30 -1.11 -6.57
C ASP A 123 -9.41 -0.28 -5.92
N GLN A 124 -9.09 0.47 -4.84
CA GLN A 124 -10.06 1.35 -4.18
C GLN A 124 -10.48 2.52 -5.07
N TYR A 125 -9.57 3.06 -5.87
CA TYR A 125 -9.81 4.21 -6.73
C TYR A 125 -10.26 3.86 -8.16
N LYS A 126 -10.47 2.59 -8.49
CA LYS A 126 -11.03 2.18 -9.78
C LYS A 126 -12.46 2.65 -9.96
N GLU A 127 -12.75 3.20 -11.13
CA GLU A 127 -14.12 3.48 -11.56
C GLU A 127 -14.88 2.16 -11.72
N LYS A 128 -15.89 1.94 -10.87
CA LYS A 128 -16.73 0.74 -10.90
C LYS A 128 -18.04 1.10 -11.58
N LYS A 129 -18.37 0.42 -12.68
CA LYS A 129 -19.69 0.55 -13.32
C LYS A 129 -20.73 -0.15 -12.46
N LEU A 130 -21.66 0.60 -11.91
CA LEU A 130 -22.80 0.04 -11.20
C LEU A 130 -23.67 -0.73 -12.19
N LYS A 131 -24.08 -1.95 -11.82
CA LYS A 131 -24.87 -2.84 -12.69
C LYS A 131 -26.31 -2.35 -12.83
N ASP A 132 -26.90 -1.84 -11.75
CA ASP A 132 -28.26 -1.35 -11.73
C ASP A 132 -28.36 0.04 -12.40
N PRO A 133 -29.20 0.20 -13.45
CA PRO A 133 -29.35 1.48 -14.16
C PRO A 133 -29.86 2.61 -13.27
N THR A 134 -30.80 2.33 -12.36
CA THR A 134 -31.41 3.33 -11.47
C THR A 134 -30.43 3.85 -10.44
N ILE A 135 -29.60 2.95 -9.89
CA ILE A 135 -28.53 3.30 -8.95
C ILE A 135 -27.42 4.06 -9.68
N ARG A 136 -27.09 3.66 -10.91
CA ARG A 136 -26.08 4.32 -11.74
C ARG A 136 -26.41 5.78 -11.99
N GLU A 137 -27.66 6.09 -12.37
CA GLU A 137 -28.08 7.45 -12.69
C GLU A 137 -27.92 8.41 -11.48
N LYS A 138 -28.15 7.91 -10.27
CA LYS A 138 -28.09 8.72 -9.03
C LYS A 138 -26.72 8.74 -8.36
N PHE A 139 -25.91 7.68 -8.46
CA PHE A 139 -24.70 7.48 -7.67
C PHE A 139 -23.41 7.27 -8.48
N ASP A 140 -23.45 7.19 -9.81
CA ASP A 140 -22.26 7.08 -10.66
C ASP A 140 -21.65 8.45 -10.95
N THR A 141 -21.32 9.17 -9.86
CA THR A 141 -20.73 10.51 -9.93
C THR A 141 -19.19 10.48 -9.76
N TYR A 142 -18.63 9.36 -9.31
CA TYR A 142 -17.20 9.21 -9.10
C TYR A 142 -16.45 9.16 -10.43
N ARG A 143 -15.42 10.02 -10.56
CA ARG A 143 -14.47 10.01 -11.69
C ARG A 143 -13.06 10.09 -11.14
N PHE A 144 -12.20 9.17 -11.56
CA PHE A 144 -10.82 9.10 -11.12
C PHE A 144 -10.05 10.40 -11.38
N LYS A 145 -10.31 11.06 -12.49
CA LYS A 145 -9.65 12.33 -12.86
C LYS A 145 -9.70 13.39 -11.76
N ASP A 146 -10.78 13.41 -10.97
CA ASP A 146 -11.00 14.41 -9.92
C ASP A 146 -10.16 14.12 -8.67
N TYR A 147 -9.63 12.91 -8.55
CA TYR A 147 -8.81 12.44 -7.43
C TYR A 147 -7.37 12.10 -7.82
N LYS A 148 -7.01 12.24 -9.10
CA LYS A 148 -5.73 11.80 -9.66
C LYS A 148 -4.52 12.29 -8.87
N GLU A 149 -4.43 13.59 -8.59
CA GLU A 149 -3.29 14.16 -7.89
C GLU A 149 -3.21 13.69 -6.43
N LYS A 150 -4.34 13.55 -5.76
CA LYS A 150 -4.40 12.94 -4.43
C LYS A 150 -3.91 11.50 -4.44
N VAL A 151 -4.28 10.72 -5.44
CA VAL A 151 -3.85 9.32 -5.58
C VAL A 151 -2.36 9.23 -5.91
N VAL A 152 -1.81 10.13 -6.73
CA VAL A 152 -0.37 10.21 -6.98
C VAL A 152 0.40 10.44 -5.67
N ASP A 153 0.03 11.46 -4.89
CA ASP A 153 0.67 11.75 -3.61
C ASP A 153 0.55 10.56 -2.65
N LEU A 154 -0.64 9.96 -2.55
CA LEU A 154 -0.88 8.79 -1.70
C LEU A 154 -0.01 7.59 -2.10
N LEU A 155 0.11 7.29 -3.40
CA LEU A 155 0.96 6.20 -3.89
C LEU A 155 2.44 6.44 -3.56
N MET A 156 2.92 7.66 -3.71
CA MET A 156 4.29 8.04 -3.33
C MET A 156 4.53 7.84 -1.82
N ARG A 157 3.59 8.26 -0.95
CA ARG A 157 3.70 8.09 0.50
C ARG A 157 3.61 6.62 0.91
N VAL A 158 2.66 5.88 0.36
CA VAL A 158 2.53 4.45 0.67
C VAL A 158 3.69 3.63 0.11
N THR A 159 4.38 4.08 -0.94
CA THR A 159 5.66 3.50 -1.34
C THR A 159 6.71 3.64 -0.25
N THR A 160 6.86 4.82 0.37
CA THR A 160 7.74 5.03 1.53
C THR A 160 7.35 4.10 2.68
N VAL A 161 6.08 4.08 3.07
CA VAL A 161 5.57 3.19 4.14
C VAL A 161 5.91 1.74 3.86
N SER A 162 5.71 1.29 2.62
CA SER A 162 5.97 -0.10 2.21
C SER A 162 7.44 -0.46 2.35
N VAL A 163 8.33 0.38 1.82
CA VAL A 163 9.79 0.17 1.87
C VAL A 163 10.29 0.16 3.32
N GLU A 164 9.90 1.13 4.12
CA GLU A 164 10.34 1.23 5.51
C GLU A 164 9.76 0.09 6.37
N THR A 165 8.51 -0.31 6.15
CA THR A 165 7.92 -1.48 6.82
C THR A 165 8.70 -2.75 6.50
N VAL A 166 9.05 -2.97 5.23
CA VAL A 166 9.84 -4.13 4.82
C VAL A 166 11.23 -4.09 5.44
N ALA A 167 11.90 -2.93 5.46
CA ALA A 167 13.21 -2.78 6.10
C ALA A 167 13.18 -3.19 7.58
N ILE A 168 12.18 -2.73 8.34
CA ILE A 168 12.01 -3.10 9.75
C ILE A 168 11.74 -4.61 9.89
N THR A 169 10.84 -5.18 9.10
CA THR A 169 10.50 -6.61 9.19
C THR A 169 11.64 -7.52 8.74
N GLU A 170 12.48 -7.09 7.81
CA GLU A 170 13.71 -7.82 7.45
C GLU A 170 14.73 -7.77 8.61
N ALA A 171 14.90 -6.63 9.28
CA ALA A 171 15.76 -6.53 10.45
C ALA A 171 15.29 -7.48 11.59
N MET A 172 13.98 -7.62 11.77
CA MET A 172 13.42 -8.56 12.76
C MET A 172 13.84 -10.01 12.49
N LYS A 173 14.08 -10.42 11.25
CA LYS A 173 14.46 -11.82 10.93
C LYS A 173 15.79 -12.24 11.55
N ALA A 174 16.70 -11.31 11.74
CA ALA A 174 18.03 -11.57 12.32
C ALA A 174 18.02 -11.63 13.85
N GLU A 175 16.92 -11.20 14.50
CA GLU A 175 16.85 -11.08 15.95
C GLU A 175 16.48 -12.42 16.61
N LYS A 176 16.95 -12.59 17.87
CA LYS A 176 16.65 -13.80 18.67
C LYS A 176 15.18 -13.84 19.09
N ARG A 177 14.63 -15.05 19.11
CA ARG A 177 13.26 -15.38 19.50
C ARG A 177 13.21 -16.35 20.65
#